data_d837595231291c495f04553e6938110b
#
_entry.id   d837595231291c495f04553e6938110b
#
_cell.length_a   1.000
_cell.length_b   1.000
_cell.length_c   1.000
_cell.angle_alpha   90.00
_cell.angle_beta   90.00
_cell.angle_gamma   90.00
#
_symmetry.space_group_name_H-M   'P 1'
#
loop_
_entity.id
_entity.type
_entity.pdbx_description
1 polymer ?
#
loop_
_entity_poly.entity_id
_entity_poly.type
_entity_poly.pdbx_seq_one_letter_code
_entity_poly.pdbx_strand_id
1 'polypeptide(L)'
;MSPILVRPVREQLEHDRVIRLLQAKFRRRFDVGINPGSEQNSAVASGGSTLYPDVVLLSQDRGRKEMAIIEVETVESVNGLEALAEWVPFGRLKSAFHLYVPAQMLDVARRMCTDSNIPVAEIHTYHWIGDEMRFLPAYKAPSDSRAPATRPAAAKPASPKPKPKAKPARKKPAAKPPKKTGRSPKRK
;
A
#
# COMPACT_ATOMS: atom_id res chain seq x y z
N MET A 1 -23.76 -10.34 4.03
CA MET A 1 -24.57 -9.11 4.22
C MET A 1 -23.96 -8.38 5.40
N SER A 2 -23.31 -7.25 5.16
CA SER A 2 -22.86 -6.39 6.25
C SER A 2 -24.08 -5.79 6.94
N PRO A 3 -24.12 -5.72 8.28
CA PRO A 3 -25.20 -5.02 8.95
C PRO A 3 -25.11 -3.55 8.54
N ILE A 4 -26.11 -3.08 7.83
CA ILE A 4 -26.28 -1.65 7.53
C ILE A 4 -26.66 -0.99 8.84
N LEU A 5 -25.66 -0.51 9.58
CA LEU A 5 -25.90 0.43 10.68
C LEU A 5 -26.35 1.73 10.04
N VAL A 6 -27.63 2.04 10.17
CA VAL A 6 -28.18 3.32 9.69
C VAL A 6 -27.61 4.41 10.59
N ARG A 7 -26.66 5.17 10.07
CA ARG A 7 -26.09 6.33 10.78
C ARG A 7 -27.18 7.39 11.01
N PRO A 8 -27.22 8.05 12.18
CA PRO A 8 -28.10 9.21 12.39
C PRO A 8 -27.82 10.30 11.34
N VAL A 9 -28.85 11.02 10.91
CA VAL A 9 -28.76 12.02 9.83
C VAL A 9 -27.63 13.03 10.06
N ARG A 10 -27.45 13.51 11.29
CA ARG A 10 -26.39 14.48 11.62
C ARG A 10 -25.00 13.89 11.44
N GLU A 11 -24.80 12.69 11.89
CA GLU A 11 -23.54 11.94 11.74
C GLU A 11 -23.24 11.68 10.27
N GLN A 12 -24.24 11.26 9.49
CA GLN A 12 -24.10 11.05 8.06
C GLN A 12 -23.70 12.33 7.33
N LEU A 13 -24.28 13.48 7.68
CA LEU A 13 -23.92 14.77 7.09
C LEU A 13 -22.47 15.18 7.41
N GLU A 14 -22.00 14.93 8.62
CA GLU A 14 -20.61 15.18 9.01
C GLU A 14 -19.65 14.27 8.24
N HIS A 15 -19.91 12.97 8.20
CA HIS A 15 -19.19 11.98 7.46
C HIS A 15 -19.05 12.36 5.97
N ASP A 16 -20.17 12.60 5.29
CA ASP A 16 -20.20 12.97 3.88
C ASP A 16 -19.47 14.29 3.60
N ARG A 17 -19.52 15.23 4.54
CA ARG A 17 -18.77 16.49 4.43
C ARG A 17 -17.26 16.25 4.45
N VAL A 18 -16.77 15.39 5.34
CA VAL A 18 -15.35 15.01 5.40
C VAL A 18 -14.92 14.35 4.09
N ILE A 19 -15.69 13.39 3.57
CA ILE A 19 -15.42 12.71 2.29
C ILE A 19 -15.28 13.73 1.16
N ARG A 20 -16.21 14.68 1.03
CA ARG A 20 -16.17 15.71 -0.02
C ARG A 20 -14.98 16.67 0.12
N LEU A 21 -14.58 17.00 1.34
CA LEU A 21 -13.39 17.80 1.59
C LEU A 21 -12.09 17.04 1.22
N LEU A 22 -12.04 15.74 1.48
CA LEU A 22 -10.92 14.88 1.04
C LEU A 22 -10.88 14.75 -0.48
N GLN A 23 -12.02 14.59 -1.15
CA GLN A 23 -12.09 14.63 -2.61
C GLN A 23 -11.52 15.94 -3.17
N ALA A 24 -11.93 17.08 -2.63
CA ALA A 24 -11.42 18.39 -3.06
C ALA A 24 -9.91 18.54 -2.81
N LYS A 25 -9.41 18.00 -1.68
CA LYS A 25 -7.98 18.01 -1.32
C LYS A 25 -7.13 17.19 -2.30
N PHE A 26 -7.59 16.00 -2.69
CA PHE A 26 -6.78 15.04 -3.44
C PHE A 26 -6.93 15.16 -4.97
N ARG A 27 -8.01 15.73 -5.51
CA ARG A 27 -8.31 15.81 -6.96
C ARG A 27 -7.22 16.45 -7.81
N ARG A 28 -6.30 17.24 -7.23
CA ARG A 28 -5.17 17.84 -7.98
C ARG A 28 -4.08 16.82 -8.31
N ARG A 29 -4.00 15.72 -7.57
CA ARG A 29 -2.91 14.73 -7.64
C ARG A 29 -3.38 13.34 -8.03
N PHE A 30 -4.67 13.06 -7.88
CA PHE A 30 -5.28 11.76 -8.10
C PHE A 30 -6.62 11.91 -8.81
N ASP A 31 -7.02 10.88 -9.54
CA ASP A 31 -8.43 10.66 -9.82
C ASP A 31 -9.07 10.12 -8.54
N VAL A 32 -10.15 10.77 -8.10
CA VAL A 32 -10.74 10.49 -6.79
C VAL A 32 -12.16 9.98 -6.95
N GLY A 33 -12.36 8.72 -6.62
CA GLY A 33 -13.68 8.13 -6.42
C GLY A 33 -14.16 8.33 -4.99
N ILE A 34 -15.45 8.54 -4.78
CA ILE A 34 -16.06 8.68 -3.46
C ILE A 34 -17.36 7.90 -3.36
N ASN A 35 -17.65 7.39 -2.16
CA ASN A 35 -18.87 6.66 -1.83
C ASN A 35 -19.56 7.30 -0.60
N PRO A 36 -20.12 8.52 -0.72
CA PRO A 36 -20.81 9.16 0.42
C PRO A 36 -22.15 8.46 0.72
N GLY A 37 -22.51 8.38 1.96
CA GLY A 37 -23.73 7.73 2.40
C GLY A 37 -23.79 6.26 2.05
N SER A 38 -24.83 5.87 1.32
CA SER A 38 -25.00 4.50 0.82
C SER A 38 -24.63 4.35 -0.65
N GLU A 39 -23.96 5.34 -1.26
CA GLU A 39 -23.58 5.31 -2.65
C GLU A 39 -22.44 4.29 -2.89
N GLN A 40 -22.49 3.61 -4.03
CA GLN A 40 -21.50 2.60 -4.45
C GLN A 40 -20.90 2.97 -5.81
N ASN A 41 -20.35 4.19 -5.91
CA ASN A 41 -19.83 4.73 -7.17
C ASN A 41 -18.42 4.23 -7.51
N SER A 42 -17.63 3.93 -6.48
CA SER A 42 -16.22 3.57 -6.62
C SER A 42 -15.89 2.30 -5.86
N ALA A 43 -15.79 1.22 -6.62
CA ALA A 43 -15.54 -0.12 -6.09
C ALA A 43 -14.05 -0.48 -6.11
N VAL A 44 -13.63 -1.28 -5.15
CA VAL A 44 -12.31 -1.91 -5.06
C VAL A 44 -12.48 -3.43 -5.00
N ALA A 45 -11.75 -4.14 -5.84
CA ALA A 45 -11.79 -5.60 -5.86
C ALA A 45 -10.90 -6.22 -4.76
N SER A 46 -11.44 -7.17 -4.00
CA SER A 46 -10.76 -7.87 -2.93
C SER A 46 -11.08 -9.37 -2.97
N GLY A 47 -10.19 -10.20 -3.52
CA GLY A 47 -10.28 -11.66 -3.41
C GLY A 47 -11.61 -12.30 -3.84
N GLY A 48 -12.30 -11.73 -4.82
CA GLY A 48 -13.63 -12.19 -5.28
C GLY A 48 -14.81 -11.43 -4.65
N SER A 49 -14.54 -10.50 -3.74
CA SER A 49 -15.52 -9.58 -3.16
C SER A 49 -15.30 -8.16 -3.69
N THR A 50 -16.34 -7.35 -3.65
CA THR A 50 -16.30 -5.93 -3.99
C THR A 50 -16.45 -5.13 -2.71
N LEU A 51 -15.54 -4.18 -2.49
CA LEU A 51 -15.54 -3.28 -1.34
C LEU A 51 -15.77 -1.85 -1.82
N TYR A 52 -16.36 -1.01 -0.98
CA TYR A 52 -16.69 0.38 -1.28
C TYR A 52 -16.16 1.30 -0.18
N PRO A 53 -14.82 1.54 -0.14
CA PRO A 53 -14.27 2.49 0.83
C PRO A 53 -14.76 3.90 0.52
N ASP A 54 -14.82 4.77 1.51
CA ASP A 54 -15.32 6.14 1.40
C ASP A 54 -14.62 6.95 0.31
N VAL A 55 -13.29 6.79 0.17
CA VAL A 55 -12.52 7.46 -0.89
C VAL A 55 -11.50 6.49 -1.50
N VAL A 56 -11.46 6.47 -2.83
CA VAL A 56 -10.47 5.71 -3.62
C VAL A 56 -9.59 6.69 -4.37
N LEU A 57 -8.27 6.60 -4.15
CA LEU A 57 -7.28 7.41 -4.85
C LEU A 57 -6.65 6.60 -5.97
N LEU A 58 -6.87 7.02 -7.20
CA LEU A 58 -6.32 6.40 -8.41
C LEU A 58 -5.23 7.29 -9.01
N SER A 59 -4.20 6.68 -9.62
CA SER A 59 -3.23 7.44 -10.40
C SER A 59 -3.92 8.11 -11.61
N GLN A 60 -3.40 9.27 -12.02
CA GLN A 60 -3.93 10.02 -13.17
C GLN A 60 -3.41 9.50 -14.52
N ASP A 61 -2.54 8.51 -14.52
CA ASP A 61 -2.04 7.85 -15.71
C ASP A 61 -3.08 6.91 -16.34
N ARG A 62 -2.83 6.51 -17.58
CA ARG A 62 -3.76 5.66 -18.36
C ARG A 62 -4.12 4.34 -17.67
N GLY A 63 -3.29 3.85 -16.75
CA GLY A 63 -3.53 2.61 -16.01
C GLY A 63 -4.48 2.77 -14.82
N ARG A 64 -4.78 4.00 -14.38
CA ARG A 64 -5.63 4.32 -13.22
C ARG A 64 -5.39 3.37 -12.04
N LYS A 65 -4.11 3.18 -11.71
CA LYS A 65 -3.72 2.28 -10.63
C LYS A 65 -4.26 2.78 -9.29
N GLU A 66 -4.80 1.88 -8.50
CA GLU A 66 -5.22 2.15 -7.13
C GLU A 66 -3.98 2.44 -6.26
N MET A 67 -3.91 3.66 -5.74
CA MET A 67 -2.79 4.16 -4.94
C MET A 67 -3.06 4.04 -3.45
N ALA A 68 -4.24 4.45 -3.04
CA ALA A 68 -4.68 4.36 -1.65
C ALA A 68 -6.21 4.31 -1.58
N ILE A 69 -6.69 3.76 -0.49
CA ILE A 69 -8.08 3.85 -0.06
C ILE A 69 -8.14 4.58 1.29
N ILE A 70 -9.23 5.26 1.52
CA ILE A 70 -9.45 6.05 2.72
C ILE A 70 -10.81 5.66 3.31
N GLU A 71 -10.82 5.45 4.60
CA GLU A 71 -12.03 5.33 5.41
C GLU A 71 -12.13 6.51 6.35
N VAL A 72 -13.31 7.05 6.49
CA VAL A 72 -13.62 8.21 7.31
C VAL A 72 -14.55 7.77 8.43
N GLU A 73 -14.15 8.02 9.65
CA GLU A 73 -14.95 7.68 10.82
C GLU A 73 -15.45 8.94 11.54
N THR A 74 -16.59 8.83 12.16
CA THR A 74 -17.12 9.81 13.11
C THR A 74 -16.79 9.39 14.54
N VAL A 75 -17.21 10.15 15.53
CA VAL A 75 -17.03 9.76 16.96
C VAL A 75 -17.79 8.48 17.27
N GLU A 76 -18.95 8.32 16.71
CA GLU A 76 -19.89 7.22 16.96
C GLU A 76 -19.46 5.95 16.21
N SER A 77 -18.86 6.11 15.02
CA SER A 77 -18.45 4.97 14.18
C SER A 77 -17.07 4.39 14.52
N VAL A 78 -16.23 5.08 15.31
CA VAL A 78 -15.00 4.48 15.83
C VAL A 78 -15.33 3.43 16.89
N ASN A 79 -15.70 2.23 16.47
CA ASN A 79 -16.06 1.12 17.32
C ASN A 79 -15.59 -0.24 16.76
N GLY A 80 -15.67 -1.31 17.59
CA GLY A 80 -15.15 -2.62 17.22
C GLY A 80 -15.90 -3.30 16.07
N LEU A 81 -17.18 -2.98 15.85
CA LEU A 81 -17.96 -3.56 14.76
C LEU A 81 -17.53 -2.99 13.42
N GLU A 82 -17.35 -1.67 13.32
CA GLU A 82 -16.84 -0.99 12.12
C GLU A 82 -15.42 -1.46 11.79
N ALA A 83 -14.55 -1.52 12.80
CA ALA A 83 -13.19 -2.01 12.59
C ALA A 83 -13.14 -3.43 12.03
N LEU A 84 -14.01 -4.34 12.50
CA LEU A 84 -14.06 -5.71 11.99
C LEU A 84 -14.75 -5.79 10.62
N ALA A 85 -15.78 -4.99 10.38
CA ALA A 85 -16.57 -5.03 9.15
C ALA A 85 -15.84 -4.37 7.96
N GLU A 86 -15.14 -3.28 8.20
CA GLU A 86 -14.57 -2.40 7.16
C GLU A 86 -13.05 -2.32 7.20
N TRP A 87 -12.43 -1.97 8.35
CA TRP A 87 -10.99 -1.74 8.39
C TRP A 87 -10.17 -3.02 8.18
N VAL A 88 -10.65 -4.17 8.71
CA VAL A 88 -9.96 -5.46 8.50
C VAL A 88 -9.91 -5.84 7.02
N PRO A 89 -11.01 -5.84 6.25
CA PRO A 89 -10.95 -6.09 4.79
C PRO A 89 -10.10 -5.05 4.06
N PHE A 90 -10.21 -3.76 4.41
CA PHE A 90 -9.43 -2.70 3.76
C PHE A 90 -7.93 -2.83 4.02
N GLY A 91 -7.54 -3.17 5.24
CA GLY A 91 -6.13 -3.41 5.58
C GLY A 91 -5.49 -4.57 4.81
N ARG A 92 -6.28 -5.50 4.28
CA ARG A 92 -5.79 -6.65 3.47
C ARG A 92 -5.59 -6.31 1.99
N LEU A 93 -6.03 -5.16 1.55
CA LEU A 93 -5.85 -4.73 0.16
C LEU A 93 -4.38 -4.44 -0.14
N LYS A 94 -4.02 -4.49 -1.43
CA LYS A 94 -2.66 -4.15 -1.89
C LYS A 94 -2.39 -2.64 -1.85
N SER A 95 -3.42 -1.83 -1.96
CA SER A 95 -3.37 -0.37 -1.86
C SER A 95 -3.08 0.10 -0.43
N ALA A 96 -2.61 1.35 -0.28
CA ALA A 96 -2.39 1.91 1.03
C ALA A 96 -3.73 2.19 1.71
N PHE A 97 -3.95 1.61 2.89
CA PHE A 97 -5.12 1.92 3.70
C PHE A 97 -4.84 3.10 4.62
N HIS A 98 -5.62 4.16 4.49
CA HIS A 98 -5.55 5.36 5.32
C HIS A 98 -6.87 5.50 6.10
N LEU A 99 -6.74 5.82 7.37
CA LEU A 99 -7.88 6.02 8.27
C LEU A 99 -7.95 7.48 8.69
N TYR A 100 -9.14 8.09 8.59
CA TYR A 100 -9.41 9.45 9.02
C TYR A 100 -10.40 9.45 10.17
N VAL A 101 -9.99 9.94 11.35
CA VAL A 101 -10.78 9.91 12.58
C VAL A 101 -10.86 11.30 13.23
N PRO A 102 -11.90 11.61 14.02
CA PRO A 102 -11.90 12.79 14.86
C PRO A 102 -10.69 12.81 15.80
N ALA A 103 -10.11 14.00 16.07
CA ALA A 103 -8.89 14.10 16.86
C ALA A 103 -8.98 13.41 18.24
N GLN A 104 -10.15 13.47 18.87
CA GLN A 104 -10.41 12.84 20.16
C GLN A 104 -10.49 11.31 20.11
N MET A 105 -10.68 10.73 18.94
CA MET A 105 -10.78 9.27 18.76
C MET A 105 -9.47 8.60 18.34
N LEU A 106 -8.38 9.37 18.18
CA LEU A 106 -7.10 8.86 17.69
C LEU A 106 -6.58 7.67 18.51
N ASP A 107 -6.55 7.78 19.84
CA ASP A 107 -5.98 6.73 20.69
C ASP A 107 -6.85 5.46 20.70
N VAL A 108 -8.16 5.62 20.56
CA VAL A 108 -9.10 4.51 20.42
C VAL A 108 -8.85 3.79 19.10
N ALA A 109 -8.82 4.52 18.00
CA ALA A 109 -8.58 3.97 16.67
C ALA A 109 -7.23 3.25 16.56
N ARG A 110 -6.16 3.83 17.13
CA ARG A 110 -4.83 3.21 17.16
C ARG A 110 -4.82 1.90 17.94
N ARG A 111 -5.46 1.85 19.11
CA ARG A 111 -5.61 0.62 19.88
C ARG A 111 -6.36 -0.44 19.09
N MET A 112 -7.48 -0.09 18.48
CA MET A 112 -8.28 -1.01 17.67
C MET A 112 -7.47 -1.58 16.50
N CYS A 113 -6.70 -0.73 15.77
CA CYS A 113 -5.81 -1.20 14.71
C CYS A 113 -4.77 -2.19 15.25
N THR A 114 -4.19 -1.93 16.44
CA THR A 114 -3.20 -2.81 17.06
C THR A 114 -3.80 -4.13 17.52
N ASP A 115 -4.90 -4.07 18.26
CA ASP A 115 -5.55 -5.23 18.88
C ASP A 115 -6.14 -6.18 17.83
N SER A 116 -6.65 -5.63 16.73
CA SER A 116 -7.20 -6.39 15.61
C SER A 116 -6.18 -6.68 14.51
N ASN A 117 -4.91 -6.28 14.70
CA ASN A 117 -3.81 -6.50 13.76
C ASN A 117 -4.11 -5.95 12.35
N ILE A 118 -4.69 -4.75 12.28
CA ILE A 118 -5.08 -4.08 11.04
C ILE A 118 -3.89 -3.28 10.48
N PRO A 119 -3.37 -3.63 9.30
CA PRO A 119 -2.25 -2.93 8.69
C PRO A 119 -2.72 -1.60 8.08
N VAL A 120 -2.73 -0.53 8.86
CA VAL A 120 -3.00 0.82 8.40
C VAL A 120 -1.71 1.50 7.97
N ALA A 121 -1.71 2.14 6.79
CA ALA A 121 -0.55 2.86 6.27
C ALA A 121 -0.40 4.24 6.91
N GLU A 122 -1.49 4.97 7.07
CA GLU A 122 -1.51 6.28 7.72
C GLU A 122 -2.81 6.45 8.51
N ILE A 123 -2.72 7.10 9.68
CA ILE A 123 -3.89 7.60 10.41
C ILE A 123 -3.80 9.12 10.43
N HIS A 124 -4.87 9.75 10.02
CA HIS A 124 -5.03 11.20 10.04
C HIS A 124 -6.14 11.57 11.01
N THR A 125 -5.95 12.67 11.71
CA THR A 125 -7.03 13.24 12.51
C THR A 125 -7.67 14.41 11.79
N TYR A 126 -8.93 14.64 12.08
CA TYR A 126 -9.63 15.83 11.66
C TYR A 126 -10.33 16.53 12.83
N HIS A 127 -10.45 17.83 12.75
CA HIS A 127 -11.16 18.67 13.71
C HIS A 127 -11.55 20.00 13.08
N TRP A 128 -12.54 20.66 13.66
CA TRP A 128 -12.97 21.98 13.25
C TRP A 128 -12.19 23.08 13.96
N ILE A 129 -11.79 24.11 13.20
CA ILE A 129 -11.29 25.37 13.72
C ILE A 129 -12.19 26.46 13.13
N GLY A 130 -13.14 26.97 13.93
CA GLY A 130 -14.25 27.76 13.39
C GLY A 130 -15.05 26.93 12.37
N ASP A 131 -15.20 27.46 11.17
CA ASP A 131 -15.92 26.80 10.07
C ASP A 131 -15.01 25.95 9.15
N GLU A 132 -13.72 25.88 9.47
CA GLU A 132 -12.72 25.20 8.63
C GLU A 132 -12.31 23.86 9.20
N MET A 133 -12.38 22.80 8.37
CA MET A 133 -11.91 21.47 8.74
C MET A 133 -10.40 21.39 8.53
N ARG A 134 -9.67 20.93 9.54
CA ARG A 134 -8.24 20.68 9.49
C ARG A 134 -7.95 19.18 9.54
N PHE A 135 -7.04 18.73 8.67
CA PHE A 135 -6.56 17.35 8.59
C PHE A 135 -5.09 17.32 8.99
N LEU A 136 -4.75 16.54 10.00
CA LEU A 136 -3.39 16.40 10.50
C LEU A 136 -2.93 14.94 10.45
N PRO A 137 -1.72 14.66 9.93
CA PRO A 137 -1.16 13.32 10.01
C PRO A 137 -0.82 12.99 11.48
N ALA A 138 -1.31 11.86 11.97
CA ALA A 138 -1.11 11.43 13.36
C ALA A 138 -0.28 10.15 13.48
N TYR A 139 -0.28 9.31 12.43
CA TYR A 139 0.52 8.09 12.36
C TYR A 139 0.87 7.79 10.92
N LYS A 140 2.09 7.27 10.72
CA LYS A 140 2.54 6.72 9.45
C LYS A 140 3.31 5.43 9.72
N ALA A 141 2.91 4.36 9.04
CA ALA A 141 3.62 3.10 9.13
C ALA A 141 5.04 3.23 8.56
N PRO A 142 6.04 2.58 9.16
CA PRO A 142 7.38 2.47 8.57
C PRO A 142 7.28 1.91 7.13
N SER A 143 8.11 2.43 6.22
CA SER A 143 8.09 2.05 4.80
C SER A 143 8.38 0.55 4.55
N ASP A 144 9.00 -0.12 5.50
CA ASP A 144 9.36 -1.55 5.42
C ASP A 144 8.24 -2.51 5.80
N SER A 145 7.13 -2.03 6.39
CA SER A 145 6.02 -2.91 6.80
C SER A 145 5.20 -3.46 5.63
N ARG A 146 5.55 -3.10 4.39
CA ARG A 146 4.83 -3.49 3.16
C ARG A 146 5.58 -4.46 2.24
N ALA A 147 6.78 -4.89 2.64
CA ALA A 147 7.42 -6.02 1.97
C ALA A 147 6.60 -7.29 2.27
N PRO A 148 6.17 -8.06 1.24
CA PRO A 148 5.59 -9.37 1.49
C PRO A 148 6.62 -10.14 2.32
N ALA A 149 6.18 -10.76 3.42
CA ALA A 149 7.03 -11.60 4.25
C ALA A 149 7.63 -12.70 3.36
N THR A 150 8.82 -12.45 2.83
CA THR A 150 9.66 -13.50 2.27
C THR A 150 10.04 -14.36 3.48
N ARG A 151 9.43 -15.56 3.53
CA ARG A 151 9.84 -16.62 4.45
C ARG A 151 11.36 -16.59 4.56
N PRO A 152 11.94 -16.59 5.76
CA PRO A 152 13.38 -16.77 5.88
C PRO A 152 13.72 -18.08 5.18
N ALA A 153 14.48 -18.01 4.12
CA ALA A 153 15.08 -19.19 3.51
C ALA A 153 15.94 -19.81 4.59
N ALA A 154 15.59 -21.04 4.97
CA ALA A 154 16.36 -21.83 5.91
C ALA A 154 17.84 -21.75 5.54
N ALA A 155 18.67 -21.27 6.46
CA ALA A 155 20.09 -21.21 6.30
C ALA A 155 20.62 -22.63 6.02
N LYS A 156 21.13 -22.85 4.81
CA LYS A 156 21.92 -24.06 4.50
C LYS A 156 23.19 -24.01 5.36
N PRO A 157 23.56 -25.11 6.02
CA PRO A 157 24.80 -25.16 6.78
C PRO A 157 26.00 -24.96 5.85
N ALA A 158 26.89 -24.08 6.27
CA ALA A 158 28.12 -23.77 5.56
C ALA A 158 29.03 -25.02 5.45
N SER A 159 29.36 -25.43 4.25
CA SER A 159 30.39 -26.42 3.99
C SER A 159 31.79 -25.80 4.23
N PRO A 160 32.75 -26.56 4.82
CA PRO A 160 34.05 -26.01 5.16
C PRO A 160 34.93 -25.77 3.91
N LYS A 161 35.60 -24.63 3.89
CA LYS A 161 36.61 -24.25 2.86
C LYS A 161 37.75 -25.22 2.82
N PRO A 162 38.20 -25.72 1.63
CA PRO A 162 39.47 -26.40 1.53
C PRO A 162 40.65 -25.41 1.48
N LYS A 163 41.75 -25.77 2.18
CA LYS A 163 43.01 -25.04 2.30
C LYS A 163 43.73 -24.97 0.96
N PRO A 164 44.57 -23.94 0.72
CA PRO A 164 45.36 -23.81 -0.52
C PRO A 164 46.55 -24.77 -0.58
N LYS A 165 46.64 -25.49 -1.69
CA LYS A 165 47.87 -26.25 -2.04
C LYS A 165 48.79 -25.42 -2.93
N ALA A 166 50.08 -25.50 -2.62
CA ALA A 166 51.22 -24.81 -3.18
C ALA A 166 51.45 -25.06 -4.67
N LYS A 167 52.06 -24.06 -5.34
CA LYS A 167 52.69 -24.15 -6.69
C LYS A 167 53.90 -25.09 -6.71
N PRO A 168 54.17 -25.69 -7.85
CA PRO A 168 55.53 -25.59 -8.35
C PRO A 168 55.64 -25.17 -9.83
N ALA A 169 56.81 -24.68 -10.10
CA ALA A 169 57.53 -24.00 -11.15
C ALA A 169 57.35 -24.43 -12.61
N ARG A 170 57.33 -23.42 -13.46
CA ARG A 170 58.16 -23.11 -14.68
C ARG A 170 58.75 -24.22 -15.52
N LYS A 171 58.34 -24.30 -16.81
CA LYS A 171 59.27 -24.53 -17.96
C LYS A 171 58.65 -23.91 -19.23
N LYS A 172 59.41 -23.04 -19.88
CA LYS A 172 59.39 -22.58 -21.29
C LYS A 172 60.42 -23.40 -22.07
N PRO A 173 60.58 -23.27 -23.37
CA PRO A 173 59.86 -22.82 -24.54
C PRO A 173 59.96 -23.75 -25.78
N ALA A 174 59.27 -23.47 -26.88
CA ALA A 174 59.75 -23.52 -28.27
C ALA A 174 58.63 -23.49 -29.30
N ALA A 175 58.67 -22.53 -30.11
CA ALA A 175 58.99 -22.41 -31.53
C ALA A 175 57.79 -22.43 -32.50
N LYS A 176 57.64 -21.32 -33.23
CA LYS A 176 56.94 -21.07 -34.52
C LYS A 176 57.63 -21.85 -35.67
N PRO A 177 57.22 -21.76 -36.96
CA PRO A 177 56.03 -21.23 -37.72
C PRO A 177 55.63 -22.23 -38.90
N PRO A 178 55.13 -21.88 -40.12
CA PRO A 178 54.69 -20.67 -40.78
C PRO A 178 53.41 -20.78 -41.67
N LYS A 179 52.94 -19.61 -42.14
CA LYS A 179 52.15 -19.18 -43.29
C LYS A 179 51.71 -20.13 -44.42
N LYS A 180 50.54 -19.92 -44.99
CA LYS A 180 50.19 -19.73 -46.42
C LYS A 180 48.71 -19.27 -46.51
N THR A 181 48.41 -18.06 -46.96
CA THR A 181 48.11 -17.47 -48.30
C THR A 181 47.04 -18.19 -49.11
N GLY A 182 46.05 -17.45 -49.53
CA GLY A 182 45.24 -17.74 -50.70
C GLY A 182 43.79 -17.25 -50.56
N ARG A 183 43.45 -16.06 -50.97
CA ARG A 183 42.98 -15.55 -52.23
C ARG A 183 41.48 -15.72 -52.45
N SER A 184 40.79 -14.57 -52.51
CA SER A 184 39.45 -14.35 -53.14
C SER A 184 39.47 -14.78 -54.61
N PRO A 185 38.33 -14.99 -55.28
CA PRO A 185 37.58 -13.84 -55.80
C PRO A 185 36.05 -13.98 -56.00
N LYS A 186 35.38 -12.83 -56.00
CA LYS A 186 34.39 -12.20 -56.90
C LYS A 186 33.25 -13.01 -57.58
N ARG A 187 32.07 -12.32 -57.60
CA ARG A 187 30.99 -12.21 -58.60
C ARG A 187 29.93 -13.34 -58.57
N LYS A 188 28.66 -13.04 -58.49
CA LYS A 188 27.80 -12.14 -59.28
C LYS A 188 26.65 -11.63 -58.38
#